data_3f93747fa84eb3b9331fbb85dabc184c
#
_entry.id   3f93747fa84eb3b9331fbb85dabc184c
#
_cell.length_a   1.000
_cell.length_b   1.000
_cell.length_c   1.000
_cell.angle_alpha   90.00
_cell.angle_beta   90.00
_cell.angle_gamma   90.00
#
_symmetry.space_group_name_H-M   'P 1'
#
loop_
_entity.id
_entity.type
_entity.pdbx_description
1 polymer ?
#
loop_
_entity_poly.entity_id
_entity_poly.type
_entity_poly.pdbx_seq_one_letter_code
_entity_poly.pdbx_strand_id
1 'polypeptide(L)'
;NARRYLNNNQMPPKDAVRIEEFVNYFNYDYPQPKGVDPFSINTEISDCPWNQDHKLVHIGLQGKVLSKAEMPASNLVFLLDVSGSMGDYNKLPLLKKAFQLLTQQLREDDRVSIVVYAGASGLVLPPTAGNNKHTIMEALERLNAGGSTAGTAGIQLAYQTAESTFIKNGNNRIILATDGDFNVGTSSTSELVRLIEKKRKSGVSLSILGFGMGNYKDGRMEQLADNGNGNYAYIDNFEEAKKVFVQEMGGTLHTIAKDVKLQIEFNPAHVKEYRLVGYENRKLKNEDFN
;
A
#
# COMPACT_ATOMS: atom_id res chain seq x y z
N ASN A 1 -8.07 -9.59 -4.76
CA ASN A 1 -8.02 -11.03 -4.45
C ASN A 1 -9.32 -11.76 -4.85
N ALA A 2 -10.52 -11.25 -4.54
CA ALA A 2 -11.80 -11.86 -4.91
C ALA A 2 -11.93 -12.12 -6.43
N ARG A 3 -11.50 -11.16 -7.29
CA ARG A 3 -11.51 -11.31 -8.76
C ARG A 3 -10.76 -12.58 -9.23
N ARG A 4 -9.67 -12.93 -8.58
CA ARG A 4 -8.90 -14.14 -8.90
C ARG A 4 -9.73 -15.42 -8.70
N TYR A 5 -10.44 -15.52 -7.57
CA TYR A 5 -11.30 -16.68 -7.31
C TYR A 5 -12.42 -16.78 -8.35
N LEU A 6 -13.05 -15.66 -8.67
CA LEU A 6 -14.13 -15.61 -9.66
C LEU A 6 -13.62 -15.99 -11.06
N ASN A 7 -12.45 -15.53 -11.47
CA ASN A 7 -11.84 -15.89 -12.75
C ASN A 7 -11.48 -17.39 -12.85
N ASN A 8 -11.25 -18.03 -11.71
CA ASN A 8 -11.01 -19.48 -11.62
C ASN A 8 -12.30 -20.28 -11.37
N ASN A 9 -13.48 -19.68 -11.53
CA ASN A 9 -14.78 -20.28 -11.23
C ASN A 9 -14.89 -20.83 -9.80
N GLN A 10 -14.27 -20.14 -8.84
CA GLN A 10 -14.27 -20.48 -7.42
C GLN A 10 -14.95 -19.36 -6.64
N MET A 11 -15.71 -19.75 -5.60
CA MET A 11 -16.22 -18.76 -4.64
C MET A 11 -15.07 -18.27 -3.75
N PRO A 12 -14.90 -16.94 -3.62
CA PRO A 12 -13.91 -16.40 -2.72
C PRO A 12 -14.24 -16.72 -1.27
N PRO A 13 -13.26 -17.12 -0.44
CA PRO A 13 -13.48 -17.26 0.99
C PRO A 13 -13.82 -15.90 1.62
N LYS A 14 -14.48 -15.89 2.78
CA LYS A 14 -14.91 -14.65 3.44
C LYS A 14 -13.77 -13.64 3.62
N ASP A 15 -12.60 -14.10 4.01
CA ASP A 15 -11.41 -13.27 4.26
C ASP A 15 -10.82 -12.65 2.99
N ALA A 16 -11.20 -13.16 1.80
CA ALA A 16 -10.81 -12.57 0.52
C ALA A 16 -11.83 -11.53 0.01
N VAL A 17 -12.97 -11.37 0.69
CA VAL A 17 -14.03 -10.41 0.36
C VAL A 17 -13.98 -9.28 1.35
N ARG A 18 -13.46 -8.13 0.91
CA ARG A 18 -13.31 -6.93 1.72
C ARG A 18 -14.16 -5.83 1.12
N ILE A 19 -15.21 -5.45 1.85
CA ILE A 19 -16.22 -4.51 1.36
C ILE A 19 -15.58 -3.17 1.01
N GLU A 20 -14.66 -2.67 1.85
CA GLU A 20 -13.92 -1.44 1.63
C GLU A 20 -13.12 -1.45 0.32
N GLU A 21 -12.51 -2.57 -0.05
CA GLU A 21 -11.79 -2.70 -1.32
C GLU A 21 -12.75 -2.66 -2.52
N PHE A 22 -13.95 -3.28 -2.39
CA PHE A 22 -14.96 -3.23 -3.45
C PHE A 22 -15.51 -1.81 -3.64
N VAL A 23 -15.82 -1.12 -2.55
CA VAL A 23 -16.32 0.27 -2.60
C VAL A 23 -15.26 1.18 -3.21
N ASN A 24 -14.00 1.07 -2.79
CA ASN A 24 -12.91 1.91 -3.29
C ASN A 24 -12.33 1.48 -4.65
N TYR A 25 -12.79 0.35 -5.21
CA TYR A 25 -12.37 -0.09 -6.54
C TYR A 25 -12.84 0.84 -7.66
N PHE A 26 -14.00 1.47 -7.48
CA PHE A 26 -14.62 2.36 -8.44
C PHE A 26 -14.12 3.80 -8.28
N ASN A 27 -14.03 4.52 -9.37
CA ASN A 27 -13.74 5.95 -9.35
C ASN A 27 -15.03 6.72 -9.11
N TYR A 28 -14.99 7.64 -8.16
CA TYR A 28 -16.09 8.56 -7.84
C TYR A 28 -15.71 9.97 -8.26
N ASP A 29 -16.65 10.68 -8.87
CA ASP A 29 -16.44 12.07 -9.31
C ASP A 29 -16.76 13.05 -8.16
N TYR A 30 -15.97 12.97 -7.11
CA TYR A 30 -16.10 13.89 -5.98
C TYR A 30 -15.44 15.24 -6.26
N PRO A 31 -16.03 16.35 -5.80
CA PRO A 31 -15.42 17.65 -5.92
C PRO A 31 -14.10 17.71 -5.14
N GLN A 32 -13.10 18.33 -5.75
CA GLN A 32 -11.82 18.60 -5.09
C GLN A 32 -12.02 19.52 -3.87
N PRO A 33 -11.22 19.37 -2.81
CA PRO A 33 -11.26 20.26 -1.66
C PRO A 33 -10.95 21.69 -2.08
N LYS A 34 -11.63 22.64 -1.46
CA LYS A 34 -11.47 24.08 -1.71
C LYS A 34 -10.46 24.67 -0.73
N GLY A 35 -9.64 25.60 -1.24
CA GLY A 35 -8.72 26.36 -0.39
C GLY A 35 -7.55 25.52 0.15
N VAL A 36 -7.34 25.60 1.48
CA VAL A 36 -6.20 24.97 2.18
C VAL A 36 -6.51 23.56 2.70
N ASP A 37 -7.76 23.13 2.63
CA ASP A 37 -8.18 21.84 3.17
C ASP A 37 -7.50 20.69 2.42
N PRO A 38 -7.00 19.67 3.13
CA PRO A 38 -6.32 18.55 2.50
C PRO A 38 -7.29 17.53 1.84
N PHE A 39 -8.57 17.56 2.23
CA PHE A 39 -9.62 16.71 1.66
C PHE A 39 -11.00 17.36 1.76
N SER A 40 -11.92 16.93 0.91
CA SER A 40 -13.35 17.23 1.03
C SER A 40 -14.12 16.02 1.52
N ILE A 41 -15.25 16.25 2.17
CA ILE A 41 -16.18 15.22 2.65
C ILE A 41 -17.46 15.34 1.83
N ASN A 42 -17.87 14.24 1.23
CA ASN A 42 -19.07 14.13 0.41
C ASN A 42 -19.99 13.10 1.06
N THR A 43 -21.22 13.50 1.36
CA THR A 43 -22.19 12.63 2.02
C THR A 43 -23.44 12.47 1.18
N GLU A 44 -23.97 11.27 1.12
CA GLU A 44 -25.18 10.92 0.42
C GLU A 44 -25.99 9.92 1.21
N ILE A 45 -27.31 10.01 1.16
CA ILE A 45 -28.25 9.08 1.81
C ILE A 45 -29.12 8.46 0.73
N SER A 46 -29.22 7.13 0.75
CA SER A 46 -30.06 6.35 -0.15
C SER A 46 -30.84 5.26 0.58
N ASP A 47 -31.82 4.69 -0.10
CA ASP A 47 -32.48 3.49 0.40
C ASP A 47 -31.53 2.29 0.36
N CYS A 48 -31.65 1.41 1.36
CA CYS A 48 -30.86 0.20 1.41
C CYS A 48 -31.47 -0.86 0.47
N PRO A 49 -30.78 -1.30 -0.61
CA PRO A 49 -31.37 -2.20 -1.61
C PRO A 49 -31.67 -3.61 -1.10
N TRP A 50 -31.07 -4.02 0.00
CA TRP A 50 -31.29 -5.36 0.60
C TRP A 50 -32.17 -5.33 1.88
N ASN A 51 -32.58 -4.14 2.34
CA ASN A 51 -33.51 -4.00 3.46
C ASN A 51 -34.23 -2.64 3.36
N GLN A 52 -35.51 -2.65 3.03
CA GLN A 52 -36.31 -1.45 2.81
C GLN A 52 -36.53 -0.57 4.06
N ASP A 53 -36.39 -1.16 5.25
CA ASP A 53 -36.52 -0.43 6.52
C ASP A 53 -35.24 0.33 6.89
N HIS A 54 -34.16 0.13 6.13
CA HIS A 54 -32.88 0.74 6.41
C HIS A 54 -32.50 1.80 5.35
N LYS A 55 -31.63 2.71 5.74
CA LYS A 55 -30.98 3.68 4.84
C LYS A 55 -29.48 3.38 4.79
N LEU A 56 -28.88 3.69 3.65
CA LEU A 56 -27.44 3.74 3.48
C LEU A 56 -26.97 5.19 3.56
N VAL A 57 -25.98 5.42 4.40
CA VAL A 57 -25.25 6.68 4.43
C VAL A 57 -23.88 6.44 3.80
N HIS A 58 -23.64 7.09 2.67
CA HIS A 58 -22.36 7.08 1.99
C HIS A 58 -21.54 8.29 2.44
N ILE A 59 -20.29 8.07 2.83
CA ILE A 59 -19.35 9.11 3.24
C ILE A 59 -18.10 8.95 2.40
N GLY A 60 -17.95 9.81 1.40
CA GLY A 60 -16.81 9.84 0.49
C GLY A 60 -15.81 10.92 0.88
N LEU A 61 -14.54 10.55 0.92
CA LEU A 61 -13.43 11.47 1.16
C LEU A 61 -12.66 11.67 -0.14
N GLN A 62 -12.53 12.92 -0.60
CA GLN A 62 -11.70 13.29 -1.73
C GLN A 62 -10.44 13.99 -1.25
N GLY A 63 -9.31 13.32 -1.35
CA GLY A 63 -8.02 13.93 -1.10
C GLY A 63 -7.65 14.96 -2.18
N LYS A 64 -6.93 16.00 -1.78
CA LYS A 64 -6.40 17.00 -2.72
C LYS A 64 -5.45 16.33 -3.71
N VAL A 65 -5.72 16.51 -5.00
CA VAL A 65 -4.81 16.05 -6.07
C VAL A 65 -3.71 17.10 -6.24
N LEU A 66 -2.47 16.68 -5.96
CA LEU A 66 -1.31 17.55 -6.15
C LEU A 66 -0.84 17.49 -7.61
N SER A 67 -0.51 18.65 -8.16
CA SER A 67 0.19 18.69 -9.44
C SER A 67 1.62 18.13 -9.30
N LYS A 68 2.23 17.66 -10.39
CA LYS A 68 3.62 17.16 -10.37
C LYS A 68 4.62 18.15 -9.79
N ALA A 69 4.38 19.46 -9.96
CA ALA A 69 5.24 20.52 -9.44
C ALA A 69 5.09 20.72 -7.92
N GLU A 70 3.92 20.41 -7.35
CA GLU A 70 3.64 20.52 -5.92
C GLU A 70 4.06 19.28 -5.13
N MET A 71 4.31 18.16 -5.84
CA MET A 71 4.71 16.92 -5.18
C MET A 71 6.11 17.03 -4.60
N PRO A 72 6.30 16.72 -3.30
CA PRO A 72 7.63 16.69 -2.70
C PRO A 72 8.49 15.59 -3.36
N ALA A 73 9.81 15.74 -3.26
CA ALA A 73 10.75 14.72 -3.71
C ALA A 73 10.53 13.41 -2.94
N SER A 74 10.69 12.28 -3.63
CA SER A 74 10.50 10.95 -3.07
C SER A 74 11.82 10.22 -2.88
N ASN A 75 11.98 9.60 -1.71
CA ASN A 75 13.04 8.63 -1.40
C ASN A 75 12.39 7.24 -1.29
N LEU A 76 12.49 6.47 -2.35
CA LEU A 76 11.82 5.17 -2.51
C LEU A 76 12.84 4.04 -2.35
N VAL A 77 12.65 3.20 -1.35
CA VAL A 77 13.43 1.98 -1.18
C VAL A 77 12.56 0.78 -1.51
N PHE A 78 12.89 0.12 -2.61
CA PHE A 78 12.23 -1.12 -3.01
C PHE A 78 12.84 -2.29 -2.26
N LEU A 79 12.03 -2.95 -1.43
CA LEU A 79 12.40 -4.19 -0.75
C LEU A 79 11.73 -5.35 -1.48
N LEU A 80 12.50 -6.07 -2.29
CA LEU A 80 12.00 -7.05 -3.22
C LEU A 80 12.30 -8.48 -2.76
N ASP A 81 11.24 -9.28 -2.70
CA ASP A 81 11.36 -10.72 -2.57
C ASP A 81 11.92 -11.30 -3.87
N VAL A 82 13.06 -11.96 -3.76
CA VAL A 82 13.66 -12.70 -4.88
C VAL A 82 13.84 -14.19 -4.51
N SER A 83 13.06 -14.69 -3.53
CA SER A 83 13.04 -16.11 -3.18
C SER A 83 12.60 -16.99 -4.37
N GLY A 84 12.88 -18.30 -4.29
CA GLY A 84 12.56 -19.24 -5.36
C GLY A 84 11.07 -19.25 -5.74
N SER A 85 10.17 -19.01 -4.77
CA SER A 85 8.72 -18.93 -5.00
C SER A 85 8.31 -17.77 -5.90
N MET A 86 9.13 -16.69 -6.01
CA MET A 86 8.88 -15.54 -6.87
C MET A 86 9.14 -15.78 -8.37
N GLY A 87 9.53 -16.99 -8.77
CA GLY A 87 9.88 -17.30 -10.17
C GLY A 87 8.72 -17.33 -11.16
N ASP A 88 7.47 -17.45 -10.71
CA ASP A 88 6.29 -17.52 -11.58
C ASP A 88 6.07 -16.22 -12.37
N TYR A 89 5.46 -16.34 -13.55
CA TYR A 89 5.22 -15.22 -14.49
C TYR A 89 4.44 -14.04 -13.90
N ASN A 90 3.57 -14.32 -12.93
CA ASN A 90 2.72 -13.34 -12.23
C ASN A 90 3.32 -12.83 -10.92
N LYS A 91 4.60 -13.07 -10.66
CA LYS A 91 5.36 -12.61 -9.49
C LYS A 91 6.53 -11.73 -9.91
N LEU A 92 7.79 -12.17 -9.78
CA LEU A 92 8.94 -11.33 -10.11
C LEU A 92 8.95 -10.81 -11.57
N PRO A 93 8.56 -11.59 -12.59
CA PRO A 93 8.44 -11.05 -13.95
C PRO A 93 7.38 -9.94 -14.08
N LEU A 94 6.23 -10.09 -13.44
CA LEU A 94 5.20 -9.06 -13.40
C LEU A 94 5.67 -7.83 -12.61
N LEU A 95 6.32 -8.05 -11.46
CA LEU A 95 6.92 -7.01 -10.64
C LEU A 95 7.90 -6.15 -11.45
N LYS A 96 8.85 -6.76 -12.18
CA LYS A 96 9.79 -6.03 -13.04
C LYS A 96 9.07 -5.13 -14.04
N LYS A 97 8.05 -5.63 -14.74
CA LYS A 97 7.24 -4.83 -15.67
C LYS A 97 6.52 -3.66 -14.98
N ALA A 98 5.98 -3.90 -13.79
CA ALA A 98 5.31 -2.87 -12.99
C ALA A 98 6.29 -1.76 -12.57
N PHE A 99 7.49 -2.13 -12.14
CA PHE A 99 8.54 -1.17 -11.75
C PHE A 99 9.08 -0.37 -12.94
N GLN A 100 9.07 -0.93 -14.15
CA GLN A 100 9.39 -0.17 -15.35
C GLN A 100 8.44 1.01 -15.54
N LEU A 101 7.12 0.81 -15.31
CA LEU A 101 6.14 1.89 -15.37
C LEU A 101 6.42 2.98 -14.34
N LEU A 102 6.71 2.60 -13.10
CA LEU A 102 7.05 3.56 -12.05
C LEU A 102 8.33 4.33 -12.36
N THR A 103 9.38 3.63 -12.81
CA THR A 103 10.67 4.24 -13.15
C THR A 103 10.50 5.35 -14.19
N GLN A 104 9.59 5.20 -15.15
CA GLN A 104 9.30 6.24 -16.15
C GLN A 104 8.71 7.51 -15.54
N GLN A 105 8.00 7.42 -14.40
CA GLN A 105 7.36 8.55 -13.72
C GLN A 105 8.31 9.32 -12.79
N LEU A 106 9.44 8.73 -12.42
CA LEU A 106 10.42 9.34 -11.51
C LEU A 106 10.97 10.65 -12.04
N ARG A 107 11.17 11.61 -11.15
CA ARG A 107 11.79 12.91 -11.43
C ARG A 107 13.26 12.90 -11.01
N GLU A 108 14.00 13.91 -11.42
CA GLU A 108 15.41 14.08 -11.05
C GLU A 108 15.63 14.17 -9.54
N ASP A 109 14.71 14.84 -8.82
CA ASP A 109 14.77 15.02 -7.37
C ASP A 109 14.40 13.75 -6.59
N ASP A 110 13.77 12.77 -7.25
CA ASP A 110 13.43 11.50 -6.62
C ASP A 110 14.68 10.62 -6.50
N ARG A 111 14.72 9.76 -5.48
CA ARG A 111 15.77 8.78 -5.28
C ARG A 111 15.18 7.39 -5.19
N VAL A 112 15.88 6.42 -5.76
CA VAL A 112 15.51 5.01 -5.76
C VAL A 112 16.67 4.17 -5.25
N SER A 113 16.38 3.25 -4.34
CA SER A 113 17.27 2.17 -3.92
C SER A 113 16.57 0.84 -4.06
N ILE A 114 17.30 -0.23 -4.33
CA ILE A 114 16.77 -1.58 -4.41
C ILE A 114 17.49 -2.46 -3.39
N VAL A 115 16.74 -2.97 -2.44
CA VAL A 115 17.14 -3.98 -1.48
C VAL A 115 16.44 -5.28 -1.85
N VAL A 116 17.15 -6.38 -1.90
CA VAL A 116 16.56 -7.70 -2.12
C VAL A 116 16.69 -8.55 -0.88
N TYR A 117 15.80 -9.51 -0.73
CA TYR A 117 15.95 -10.56 0.26
C TYR A 117 15.53 -11.91 -0.33
N ALA A 118 16.31 -12.92 0.03
CA ALA A 118 16.08 -14.34 -0.21
C ALA A 118 16.80 -15.11 0.91
N GLY A 119 17.75 -16.00 0.62
CA GLY A 119 18.62 -16.65 1.62
C GLY A 119 19.52 -15.66 2.39
N ALA A 120 19.78 -14.49 1.80
CA ALA A 120 20.45 -13.34 2.39
C ALA A 120 19.76 -12.05 1.94
N SER A 121 20.01 -10.93 2.60
CA SER A 121 19.60 -9.61 2.16
C SER A 121 20.78 -8.85 1.56
N GLY A 122 20.51 -7.99 0.57
CA GLY A 122 21.55 -7.20 -0.07
C GLY A 122 21.02 -5.92 -0.71
N LEU A 123 21.86 -4.88 -0.73
CA LEU A 123 21.62 -3.64 -1.46
C LEU A 123 22.10 -3.83 -2.91
N VAL A 124 21.16 -4.01 -3.84
CA VAL A 124 21.44 -4.24 -5.27
C VAL A 124 21.63 -2.94 -6.02
N LEU A 125 20.82 -1.92 -5.68
CA LEU A 125 20.96 -0.58 -6.21
C LEU A 125 21.13 0.41 -5.05
N PRO A 126 22.29 1.06 -4.91
CA PRO A 126 22.45 2.15 -3.96
C PRO A 126 21.55 3.34 -4.35
N PRO A 127 21.37 4.33 -3.46
CA PRO A 127 20.55 5.50 -3.73
C PRO A 127 20.92 6.17 -5.06
N THR A 128 20.00 6.10 -6.01
CA THR A 128 20.18 6.54 -7.41
C THR A 128 19.13 7.58 -7.74
N ALA A 129 19.51 8.68 -8.38
CA ALA A 129 18.58 9.73 -8.81
C ALA A 129 17.57 9.19 -9.84
N GLY A 130 16.32 9.66 -9.77
CA GLY A 130 15.23 9.14 -10.60
C GLY A 130 15.37 9.42 -12.10
N ASN A 131 16.23 10.37 -12.51
CA ASN A 131 16.56 10.59 -13.91
C ASN A 131 17.55 9.54 -14.46
N ASN A 132 18.29 8.81 -13.61
CA ASN A 132 19.18 7.71 -14.01
C ASN A 132 18.40 6.42 -14.31
N LYS A 133 17.38 6.52 -15.16
CA LYS A 133 16.42 5.44 -15.43
C LYS A 133 17.07 4.17 -15.95
N HIS A 134 18.10 4.32 -16.77
CA HIS A 134 18.85 3.19 -17.33
C HIS A 134 19.48 2.34 -16.22
N THR A 135 20.20 2.97 -15.28
CA THR A 135 20.83 2.28 -14.14
C THR A 135 19.79 1.56 -13.25
N ILE A 136 18.64 2.21 -13.00
CA ILE A 136 17.55 1.62 -12.21
C ILE A 136 16.98 0.39 -12.94
N MET A 137 16.77 0.51 -14.26
CA MET A 137 16.24 -0.57 -15.08
C MET A 137 17.19 -1.75 -15.17
N GLU A 138 18.49 -1.51 -15.39
CA GLU A 138 19.50 -2.58 -15.39
C GLU A 138 19.55 -3.33 -14.07
N ALA A 139 19.49 -2.63 -12.94
CA ALA A 139 19.46 -3.27 -11.63
C ALA A 139 18.24 -4.19 -11.46
N LEU A 140 17.07 -3.77 -11.93
CA LEU A 140 15.85 -4.57 -11.92
C LEU A 140 15.95 -5.80 -12.84
N GLU A 141 16.49 -5.64 -14.05
CA GLU A 141 16.60 -6.73 -15.02
C GLU A 141 17.54 -7.85 -14.54
N ARG A 142 18.59 -7.52 -13.80
CA ARG A 142 19.54 -8.48 -13.22
C ARG A 142 18.95 -9.34 -12.09
N LEU A 143 17.79 -8.97 -11.53
CA LEU A 143 17.16 -9.75 -10.47
C LEU A 143 16.69 -11.10 -10.98
N ASN A 144 16.98 -12.16 -10.25
CA ASN A 144 16.53 -13.50 -10.54
C ASN A 144 15.96 -14.14 -9.27
N ALA A 145 14.89 -14.91 -9.43
CA ALA A 145 14.30 -15.64 -8.33
C ALA A 145 15.19 -16.83 -7.95
N GLY A 146 15.45 -17.00 -6.66
CA GLY A 146 16.23 -18.11 -6.10
C GLY A 146 16.49 -17.99 -4.61
N GLY A 147 16.84 -19.12 -3.97
CA GLY A 147 17.12 -19.16 -2.52
C GLY A 147 15.89 -19.24 -1.62
N SER A 148 16.14 -19.24 -0.32
CA SER A 148 15.12 -19.26 0.74
C SER A 148 14.75 -17.82 1.17
N THR A 149 13.74 -17.67 2.03
CA THR A 149 13.23 -16.35 2.44
C THR A 149 13.79 -15.93 3.81
N ALA A 150 14.48 -14.78 3.88
CA ALA A 150 15.00 -14.16 5.11
C ALA A 150 14.53 -12.69 5.23
N GLY A 151 13.25 -12.49 5.48
CA GLY A 151 12.59 -11.18 5.38
C GLY A 151 13.00 -10.14 6.44
N THR A 152 13.32 -10.56 7.69
CA THR A 152 13.63 -9.61 8.80
C THR A 152 14.88 -8.78 8.51
N ALA A 153 15.95 -9.41 8.02
CA ALA A 153 17.18 -8.70 7.66
C ALA A 153 16.95 -7.73 6.49
N GLY A 154 16.10 -8.13 5.53
CA GLY A 154 15.69 -7.27 4.42
C GLY A 154 14.97 -5.99 4.89
N ILE A 155 14.01 -6.11 5.79
CA ILE A 155 13.30 -4.94 6.35
C ILE A 155 14.27 -4.00 7.08
N GLN A 156 15.16 -4.55 7.92
CA GLN A 156 16.13 -3.73 8.65
C GLN A 156 17.05 -2.97 7.70
N LEU A 157 17.57 -3.64 6.67
CA LEU A 157 18.43 -3.02 5.66
C LEU A 157 17.66 -1.97 4.85
N ALA A 158 16.40 -2.22 4.48
CA ALA A 158 15.57 -1.25 3.77
C ALA A 158 15.34 0.01 4.60
N TYR A 159 15.00 -0.12 5.89
CA TYR A 159 14.87 1.05 6.77
C TYR A 159 16.20 1.79 6.95
N GLN A 160 17.31 1.08 7.15
CA GLN A 160 18.64 1.69 7.25
C GLN A 160 18.97 2.47 5.98
N THR A 161 18.68 1.91 4.80
CA THR A 161 18.87 2.58 3.51
C THR A 161 17.99 3.83 3.39
N ALA A 162 16.70 3.74 3.73
CA ALA A 162 15.78 4.86 3.67
C ALA A 162 16.14 5.99 4.65
N GLU A 163 16.57 5.64 5.86
CA GLU A 163 17.01 6.58 6.90
C GLU A 163 18.30 7.30 6.50
N SER A 164 19.26 6.60 5.85
CA SER A 164 20.54 7.19 5.43
C SER A 164 20.40 8.23 4.30
N THR A 165 19.30 8.18 3.55
CA THR A 165 19.00 9.07 2.43
C THR A 165 17.72 9.88 2.64
N PHE A 166 17.32 10.06 3.89
CA PHE A 166 16.09 10.71 4.27
C PHE A 166 15.99 12.12 3.68
N ILE A 167 14.89 12.39 2.99
CA ILE A 167 14.58 13.71 2.43
C ILE A 167 13.64 14.43 3.42
N LYS A 168 14.15 15.49 4.03
CA LYS A 168 13.33 16.33 4.92
C LYS A 168 12.19 16.97 4.12
N ASN A 169 10.98 16.88 4.62
CA ASN A 169 9.75 17.31 3.94
C ASN A 169 9.46 16.56 2.62
N GLY A 170 10.18 15.46 2.35
CA GLY A 170 9.96 14.57 1.23
C GLY A 170 9.09 13.37 1.59
N ASN A 171 8.78 12.57 0.60
CA ASN A 171 8.11 11.29 0.76
C ASN A 171 9.15 10.17 0.93
N ASN A 172 9.37 9.72 2.15
CA ASN A 172 10.30 8.64 2.45
C ASN A 172 9.52 7.33 2.64
N ARG A 173 9.72 6.38 1.73
CA ARG A 173 8.88 5.19 1.69
C ARG A 173 9.64 3.94 1.30
N ILE A 174 9.38 2.86 2.03
CA ILE A 174 9.74 1.50 1.63
C ILE A 174 8.54 0.89 0.91
N ILE A 175 8.79 0.22 -0.21
CA ILE A 175 7.80 -0.53 -0.98
C ILE A 175 8.25 -1.98 -0.97
N LEU A 176 7.63 -2.77 -0.11
CA LEU A 176 7.86 -4.22 -0.02
C LEU A 176 7.03 -4.92 -1.09
N ALA A 177 7.66 -5.71 -1.93
CA ALA A 177 7.00 -6.59 -2.90
C ALA A 177 7.28 -8.05 -2.56
N THR A 178 6.23 -8.85 -2.37
CA THR A 178 6.31 -10.24 -1.91
C THR A 178 5.14 -11.07 -2.44
N ASP A 179 5.29 -12.39 -2.49
CA ASP A 179 4.20 -13.31 -2.79
C ASP A 179 3.42 -13.78 -1.53
N GLY A 180 3.62 -13.11 -0.41
CA GLY A 180 2.94 -13.39 0.85
C GLY A 180 3.67 -14.40 1.74
N ASP A 181 4.66 -15.09 1.24
CA ASP A 181 5.51 -16.01 2.01
C ASP A 181 6.65 -15.23 2.70
N PHE A 182 6.27 -14.09 3.30
CA PHE A 182 7.18 -13.25 4.04
C PHE A 182 7.60 -13.95 5.34
N ASN A 183 8.54 -14.89 5.18
CA ASN A 183 9.06 -15.67 6.29
C ASN A 183 10.13 -14.85 7.01
N VAL A 184 9.82 -14.45 8.23
CA VAL A 184 10.71 -13.63 9.07
C VAL A 184 11.63 -14.47 9.97
N GLY A 185 11.87 -15.71 9.58
CA GLY A 185 12.68 -16.64 10.38
C GLY A 185 11.96 -17.02 11.69
N THR A 186 12.65 -16.89 12.81
CA THR A 186 12.10 -17.19 14.15
C THR A 186 11.20 -16.09 14.72
N SER A 187 11.11 -14.92 14.04
CA SER A 187 10.32 -13.78 14.52
C SER A 187 8.82 -13.99 14.32
N SER A 188 8.04 -13.72 15.35
CA SER A 188 6.58 -13.75 15.27
C SER A 188 6.04 -12.53 14.49
N THR A 189 4.80 -12.63 14.00
CA THR A 189 4.12 -11.47 13.38
C THR A 189 4.09 -10.26 14.31
N SER A 190 3.88 -10.47 15.61
CA SER A 190 3.86 -9.42 16.61
C SER A 190 5.21 -8.72 16.79
N GLU A 191 6.33 -9.45 16.70
CA GLU A 191 7.66 -8.83 16.73
C GLU A 191 7.94 -7.99 15.49
N LEU A 192 7.50 -8.45 14.33
CA LEU A 192 7.61 -7.70 13.09
C LEU A 192 6.77 -6.42 13.13
N VAL A 193 5.54 -6.49 13.62
CA VAL A 193 4.67 -5.32 13.84
C VAL A 193 5.37 -4.31 14.75
N ARG A 194 5.90 -4.75 15.91
CA ARG A 194 6.64 -3.87 16.85
C ARG A 194 7.87 -3.22 16.18
N LEU A 195 8.59 -3.97 15.35
CA LEU A 195 9.73 -3.43 14.61
C LEU A 195 9.28 -2.31 13.66
N ILE A 196 8.21 -2.55 12.88
CA ILE A 196 7.65 -1.58 11.94
C ILE A 196 7.12 -0.35 12.68
N GLU A 197 6.37 -0.53 13.78
CA GLU A 197 5.87 0.57 14.62
C GLU A 197 7.00 1.43 15.21
N LYS A 198 8.09 0.79 15.62
CA LYS A 198 9.28 1.52 16.07
C LYS A 198 9.91 2.31 14.92
N LYS A 199 10.03 1.69 13.75
CA LYS A 199 10.71 2.25 12.58
C LYS A 199 9.92 3.35 11.90
N ARG A 200 8.57 3.28 11.85
CA ARG A 200 7.74 4.36 11.28
C ARG A 200 7.94 5.71 11.98
N LYS A 201 8.39 5.71 13.24
CA LYS A 201 8.70 6.95 14.01
C LYS A 201 9.84 7.74 13.38
N SER A 202 10.68 7.14 12.52
CA SER A 202 11.68 7.85 11.73
C SER A 202 11.10 8.72 10.62
N GLY A 203 9.79 8.59 10.33
CA GLY A 203 9.12 9.27 9.21
C GLY A 203 9.18 8.48 7.90
N VAL A 204 9.69 7.24 7.91
CA VAL A 204 9.71 6.34 6.76
C VAL A 204 8.47 5.44 6.81
N SER A 205 7.63 5.52 5.77
CA SER A 205 6.43 4.68 5.61
C SER A 205 6.75 3.34 4.94
N LEU A 206 5.94 2.31 5.22
CA LEU A 206 6.07 0.97 4.60
C LEU A 206 4.79 0.63 3.86
N SER A 207 4.82 0.60 2.52
CA SER A 207 3.75 0.05 1.69
C SER A 207 4.08 -1.37 1.26
N ILE A 208 3.05 -2.19 1.06
CA ILE A 208 3.23 -3.60 0.70
C ILE A 208 2.43 -3.91 -0.57
N LEU A 209 3.10 -4.56 -1.51
CA LEU A 209 2.54 -5.02 -2.76
C LEU A 209 2.60 -6.54 -2.80
N GLY A 210 1.44 -7.16 -2.85
CA GLY A 210 1.31 -8.61 -2.93
C GLY A 210 1.21 -9.11 -4.36
N PHE A 211 1.95 -10.17 -4.67
CA PHE A 211 1.98 -10.81 -5.99
C PHE A 211 1.66 -12.30 -5.89
N GLY A 212 1.27 -12.90 -7.02
CA GLY A 212 1.13 -14.34 -7.14
C GLY A 212 -0.22 -14.90 -6.73
N MET A 213 -0.28 -16.23 -6.64
CA MET A 213 -1.47 -17.03 -6.30
C MET A 213 -1.07 -18.07 -5.26
N GLY A 214 -1.97 -18.47 -4.36
CA GLY A 214 -1.69 -19.55 -3.39
C GLY A 214 -1.94 -19.10 -1.95
N ASN A 215 -1.07 -19.48 -1.02
CA ASN A 215 -1.20 -19.24 0.43
C ASN A 215 -0.95 -17.77 0.83
N TYR A 216 -1.41 -16.84 0.05
CA TYR A 216 -1.23 -15.43 0.30
C TYR A 216 -2.03 -14.99 1.54
N LYS A 217 -1.33 -14.43 2.53
CA LYS A 217 -1.92 -14.01 3.82
C LYS A 217 -2.26 -12.52 3.78
N ASP A 218 -3.31 -12.15 3.04
CA ASP A 218 -3.79 -10.77 2.85
C ASP A 218 -3.85 -9.97 4.16
N GLY A 219 -4.57 -10.48 5.16
CA GLY A 219 -4.76 -9.77 6.43
C GLY A 219 -3.47 -9.46 7.17
N ARG A 220 -2.44 -10.32 7.04
CA ARG A 220 -1.13 -10.07 7.63
C ARG A 220 -0.41 -8.92 6.90
N MET A 221 -0.42 -8.93 5.57
CA MET A 221 0.26 -7.91 4.78
C MET A 221 -0.38 -6.54 4.96
N GLU A 222 -1.70 -6.50 5.02
CA GLU A 222 -2.42 -5.28 5.35
C GLU A 222 -2.07 -4.75 6.73
N GLN A 223 -2.10 -5.62 7.76
CA GLN A 223 -1.72 -5.23 9.12
C GLN A 223 -0.32 -4.63 9.17
N LEU A 224 0.66 -5.20 8.44
CA LEU A 224 2.01 -4.67 8.39
C LEU A 224 2.07 -3.31 7.71
N ALA A 225 1.33 -3.12 6.60
CA ALA A 225 1.27 -1.85 5.90
C ALA A 225 0.61 -0.75 6.75
N ASP A 226 -0.51 -1.06 7.41
CA ASP A 226 -1.22 -0.14 8.31
C ASP A 226 -0.31 0.30 9.47
N ASN A 227 0.38 -0.65 10.12
CA ASN A 227 1.34 -0.32 11.17
C ASN A 227 2.58 0.43 10.67
N GLY A 228 2.85 0.37 9.37
CA GLY A 228 3.92 1.08 8.69
C GLY A 228 3.53 2.45 8.13
N ASN A 229 2.32 2.97 8.39
CA ASN A 229 1.77 4.19 7.79
C ASN A 229 1.80 4.14 6.26
N GLY A 230 1.60 2.97 5.68
CA GLY A 230 1.61 2.73 4.25
C GLY A 230 0.31 2.15 3.74
N ASN A 231 0.32 1.73 2.49
CA ASN A 231 -0.81 1.13 1.80
C ASN A 231 -0.51 -0.32 1.43
N TYR A 232 -1.54 -1.14 1.41
CA TYR A 232 -1.49 -2.49 0.88
C TYR A 232 -2.23 -2.54 -0.46
N ALA A 233 -1.65 -3.22 -1.45
CA ALA A 233 -2.30 -3.54 -2.72
C ALA A 233 -1.93 -4.95 -3.17
N TYR A 234 -2.91 -5.67 -3.75
CA TYR A 234 -2.70 -6.98 -4.35
C TYR A 234 -2.69 -6.88 -5.87
N ILE A 235 -1.60 -7.32 -6.49
CA ILE A 235 -1.36 -7.21 -7.92
C ILE A 235 -1.45 -8.59 -8.55
N ASP A 236 -2.55 -8.87 -9.25
CA ASP A 236 -2.82 -10.14 -9.91
C ASP A 236 -2.48 -10.14 -11.41
N ASN A 237 -2.41 -8.95 -12.02
CA ASN A 237 -2.13 -8.80 -13.45
C ASN A 237 -1.49 -7.44 -13.76
N PHE A 238 -1.12 -7.24 -15.03
CA PHE A 238 -0.46 -6.03 -15.49
C PHE A 238 -1.35 -4.77 -15.43
N GLU A 239 -2.65 -4.90 -15.67
CA GLU A 239 -3.58 -3.76 -15.60
C GLU A 239 -3.72 -3.25 -14.16
N GLU A 240 -3.78 -4.16 -13.18
CA GLU A 240 -3.76 -3.80 -11.77
C GLU A 240 -2.41 -3.17 -11.38
N ALA A 241 -1.30 -3.73 -11.87
CA ALA A 241 0.01 -3.13 -11.68
C ALA A 241 0.05 -1.70 -12.23
N LYS A 242 -0.46 -1.47 -13.43
CA LYS A 242 -0.54 -0.14 -14.04
C LYS A 242 -1.41 0.80 -13.22
N LYS A 243 -2.58 0.34 -12.75
CA LYS A 243 -3.45 1.13 -11.88
C LYS A 243 -2.69 1.56 -10.62
N VAL A 244 -2.09 0.63 -9.89
CA VAL A 244 -1.37 0.90 -8.64
C VAL A 244 -0.16 1.81 -8.88
N PHE A 245 0.71 1.50 -9.86
CA PHE A 245 1.98 2.21 -10.03
C PHE A 245 1.88 3.52 -10.80
N VAL A 246 0.87 3.70 -11.64
CA VAL A 246 0.73 4.92 -12.47
C VAL A 246 -0.36 5.84 -11.95
N GLN A 247 -1.52 5.28 -11.58
CA GLN A 247 -2.68 6.07 -11.18
C GLN A 247 -2.71 6.32 -9.67
N GLU A 248 -2.53 5.26 -8.88
CA GLU A 248 -2.66 5.35 -7.43
C GLU A 248 -1.35 5.82 -6.76
N MET A 249 -0.19 5.33 -7.19
CA MET A 249 1.08 5.77 -6.61
C MET A 249 1.38 7.24 -6.88
N GLY A 250 0.90 7.80 -8.00
CA GLY A 250 0.96 9.25 -8.24
C GLY A 250 0.16 10.06 -7.20
N GLY A 251 -0.95 9.51 -6.70
CA GLY A 251 -1.81 10.14 -5.69
C GLY A 251 -1.57 9.66 -4.27
N THR A 252 -1.32 8.35 -4.05
CA THR A 252 -1.23 7.73 -2.72
C THR A 252 0.17 7.74 -2.11
N LEU A 253 1.23 7.97 -2.91
CA LEU A 253 2.57 8.12 -2.37
C LEU A 253 2.76 9.39 -1.54
N HIS A 254 1.93 10.41 -1.74
CA HIS A 254 2.09 11.68 -1.03
C HIS A 254 1.12 11.80 0.13
N THR A 255 1.67 11.99 1.31
CA THR A 255 0.88 12.23 2.52
C THR A 255 0.32 13.65 2.48
N ILE A 256 -0.97 13.79 2.24
CA ILE A 256 -1.69 15.08 2.22
C ILE A 256 -2.18 15.52 3.61
N ALA A 257 -2.38 14.55 4.52
CA ALA A 257 -2.77 14.79 5.90
C ALA A 257 -2.21 13.67 6.80
N LYS A 258 -1.93 13.99 8.06
CA LYS A 258 -1.46 13.04 9.09
C LYS A 258 -2.46 13.00 10.21
N ASP A 259 -2.53 11.86 10.91
CA ASP A 259 -3.36 11.65 12.08
C ASP A 259 -4.85 11.97 11.85
N VAL A 260 -5.34 11.66 10.64
CA VAL A 260 -6.75 11.87 10.26
C VAL A 260 -7.62 10.89 11.04
N LYS A 261 -8.57 11.43 11.79
CA LYS A 261 -9.58 10.66 12.51
C LYS A 261 -10.96 11.11 12.05
N LEU A 262 -11.83 10.18 11.75
CA LEU A 262 -13.19 10.44 11.32
C LEU A 262 -14.15 10.11 12.46
N GLN A 263 -14.92 11.09 12.86
CA GLN A 263 -15.99 10.92 13.84
C GLN A 263 -17.33 11.23 13.15
N ILE A 264 -18.26 10.31 13.27
CA ILE A 264 -19.62 10.45 12.72
C ILE A 264 -20.58 10.45 13.88
N GLU A 265 -21.37 11.51 13.96
CA GLU A 265 -22.44 11.65 14.94
C GLU A 265 -23.79 11.66 14.23
N PHE A 266 -24.67 10.77 14.64
CA PHE A 266 -26.04 10.72 14.15
C PHE A 266 -26.99 11.38 15.17
N ASN A 267 -27.98 12.11 14.66
CA ASN A 267 -29.02 12.67 15.50
C ASN A 267 -29.89 11.55 16.10
N PRO A 268 -29.89 11.35 17.43
CA PRO A 268 -30.63 10.27 18.08
C PRO A 268 -32.16 10.41 17.95
N ALA A 269 -32.66 11.60 17.60
CA ALA A 269 -34.09 11.80 17.32
C ALA A 269 -34.53 11.13 16.00
N HIS A 270 -33.59 10.86 15.08
CA HIS A 270 -33.88 10.29 13.77
C HIS A 270 -33.22 8.94 13.52
N VAL A 271 -32.14 8.63 14.22
CA VAL A 271 -31.37 7.39 14.02
C VAL A 271 -31.34 6.59 15.30
N LYS A 272 -32.02 5.46 15.32
CA LYS A 272 -32.06 4.53 16.45
C LYS A 272 -30.78 3.72 16.57
N GLU A 273 -30.31 3.20 15.46
CA GLU A 273 -29.17 2.30 15.39
C GLU A 273 -28.40 2.53 14.08
N TYR A 274 -27.10 2.32 14.10
CA TYR A 274 -26.26 2.35 12.89
C TYR A 274 -25.16 1.32 12.96
N ARG A 275 -24.64 0.95 11.81
CA ARG A 275 -23.53 0.00 11.66
C ARG A 275 -22.59 0.48 10.58
N LEU A 276 -21.29 0.42 10.85
CA LEU A 276 -20.27 0.59 9.82
C LEU A 276 -20.26 -0.61 8.87
N VAL A 277 -20.15 -0.35 7.59
CA VAL A 277 -20.04 -1.36 6.51
C VAL A 277 -18.64 -1.25 5.89
N GLY A 278 -17.84 -2.26 6.06
CA GLY A 278 -16.39 -2.23 5.76
C GLY A 278 -15.59 -1.50 6.84
N TYR A 279 -14.27 -1.57 6.78
CA TYR A 279 -13.35 -0.93 7.72
C TYR A 279 -13.53 -1.32 9.20
N GLU A 280 -14.17 -2.46 9.49
CA GLU A 280 -14.45 -2.90 10.88
C GLU A 280 -13.17 -3.07 11.70
N ASN A 281 -12.04 -3.39 11.04
CA ASN A 281 -10.71 -3.53 11.62
C ASN A 281 -10.03 -2.18 11.96
N ARG A 282 -10.60 -1.07 11.51
CA ARG A 282 -10.06 0.30 11.70
C ARG A 282 -10.89 1.16 12.65
N LYS A 283 -11.84 0.56 13.39
CA LYS A 283 -12.63 1.29 14.38
C LYS A 283 -11.74 1.80 15.51
N LEU A 284 -11.81 3.12 15.74
CA LEU A 284 -11.17 3.77 16.87
C LEU A 284 -12.09 3.72 18.10
N LYS A 285 -11.49 3.69 19.28
CA LYS A 285 -12.22 3.84 20.54
C LYS A 285 -12.41 5.34 20.82
N ASN A 286 -13.39 5.68 21.68
CA ASN A 286 -13.64 7.08 22.04
C ASN A 286 -12.40 7.76 22.67
N GLU A 287 -11.60 7.01 23.40
CA GLU A 287 -10.33 7.48 23.99
C GLU A 287 -9.26 7.86 22.97
N ASP A 288 -9.37 7.38 21.72
CA ASP A 288 -8.42 7.67 20.65
C ASP A 288 -8.65 9.05 19.99
N PHE A 289 -9.75 9.72 20.34
CA PHE A 289 -10.12 11.04 19.79
C PHE A 289 -9.68 12.23 20.67
N ASN A 290 -9.05 11.98 21.82
CA ASN A 290 -8.56 12.99 22.75
C ASN A 290 -7.13 13.42 22.45
#